data_dfe12cdf6f3f5ab4fc80c35e08412be3
#
_entry.id   dfe12cdf6f3f5ab4fc80c35e08412be3
#
_cell.length_a   1.000
_cell.length_b   1.000
_cell.length_c   1.000
_cell.angle_alpha   90.00
_cell.angle_beta   90.00
_cell.angle_gamma   90.00
#
_symmetry.space_group_name_H-M   'P 1'
#
loop_
_entity.id
_entity.type
_entity.pdbx_description
1 polymer ?
#
loop_
_entity_poly.entity_id
_entity_poly.type
_entity_poly.pdbx_seq_one_letter_code
_entity_poly.pdbx_strand_id
1 'polypeptide(L)'
;MQPPRILFIPEVREDGTSDRSPAVLRLLRKRHEVITFPSPRDRLIYDTSRARAPRYALYAVDRLLAAVQGVRLGRKTHIELTFCETPHHALVGLWISRILGVPSVWDSHGNAAVAARSTGKGRVYTFLASALDRFLGRRVDALITVSKADAEAYEAMGVPPDRLHVIPTSVNVEEVEREAGQAVPRGTEAAKTLIFFGSYKYTPNLEALRFISARLAPYLEKEGIVCQILVAGRDLPRMDLHPSIQPVGFVEDIHALIRSADLCVVPIWSGVGILTKVVDTMATGTPLVMSRPATMGIPEIQDGVHALVATSPDRFPELVADALRNPEKMHEIAGNARRLVEARYDWRIQEPLLEDLLTKLTTGAGGSRHRGG
;
A
#
# COMPACT_ATOMS: atom_id res chain seq x y z
N MET A 1 -19.31 0.11 27.75
CA MET A 1 -17.90 0.49 27.94
C MET A 1 -17.60 1.64 26.99
N GLN A 2 -16.82 2.64 27.43
CA GLN A 2 -16.37 3.68 26.52
C GLN A 2 -15.39 3.06 25.51
N PRO A 3 -15.41 3.50 24.24
CA PRO A 3 -14.48 3.00 23.24
C PRO A 3 -13.03 3.35 23.63
N PRO A 4 -12.07 2.43 23.40
CA PRO A 4 -10.68 2.68 23.74
C PRO A 4 -10.10 3.88 23.00
N ARG A 5 -9.21 4.61 23.69
CA ARG A 5 -8.49 5.77 23.15
C ARG A 5 -7.18 5.33 22.53
N ILE A 6 -7.03 5.56 21.24
CA ILE A 6 -5.89 5.11 20.44
C ILE A 6 -4.98 6.28 20.10
N LEU A 7 -3.69 6.17 20.43
CA LEU A 7 -2.67 7.06 19.87
C LEU A 7 -2.21 6.51 18.52
N PHE A 8 -2.61 7.18 17.45
CA PHE A 8 -2.29 6.81 16.09
C PHE A 8 -1.11 7.61 15.57
N ILE A 9 -0.04 6.92 15.16
CA ILE A 9 1.16 7.51 14.56
C ILE A 9 1.24 7.09 13.09
N PRO A 10 0.65 7.90 12.18
CA PRO A 10 0.51 7.54 10.77
C PRO A 10 1.82 7.62 10.00
N GLU A 11 1.88 6.92 8.87
CA GLU A 11 2.86 7.20 7.83
C GLU A 11 2.50 8.53 7.16
N VAL A 12 3.23 9.60 7.49
CA VAL A 12 3.09 10.89 6.81
C VAL A 12 3.93 10.85 5.55
N ARG A 13 3.34 10.53 4.41
CA ARG A 13 3.95 10.76 3.10
C ARG A 13 3.54 12.14 2.60
N GLU A 14 4.52 12.95 2.19
CA GLU A 14 4.27 14.31 1.63
C GLU A 14 3.41 14.25 0.35
N ASP A 15 3.38 13.09 -0.31
CA ASP A 15 2.70 12.87 -1.57
C ASP A 15 1.29 12.27 -1.42
N GLY A 16 0.84 11.97 -0.20
CA GLY A 16 -0.49 11.41 0.05
C GLY A 16 -0.76 10.07 -0.64
N THR A 17 0.28 9.32 -0.97
CA THR A 17 0.20 8.09 -1.78
C THR A 17 -0.07 6.81 -0.99
N SER A 18 -0.23 6.89 0.33
CA SER A 18 -0.66 5.73 1.11
C SER A 18 -2.17 5.72 1.27
N ASP A 19 -2.87 4.99 0.42
CA ASP A 19 -4.32 4.81 0.53
C ASP A 19 -4.70 4.02 1.79
N ARG A 20 -3.76 3.21 2.33
CA ARG A 20 -3.97 2.41 3.54
C ARG A 20 -4.09 3.26 4.80
N SER A 21 -3.18 4.20 5.03
CA SER A 21 -3.16 5.03 6.24
C SER A 21 -4.46 5.81 6.47
N PRO A 22 -4.99 6.56 5.48
CA PRO A 22 -6.29 7.22 5.61
C PRO A 22 -7.45 6.24 5.79
N ALA A 23 -7.41 5.09 5.14
CA ALA A 23 -8.46 4.08 5.26
C ALA A 23 -8.50 3.47 6.67
N VAL A 24 -7.36 3.04 7.20
CA VAL A 24 -7.24 2.52 8.57
C VAL A 24 -7.67 3.59 9.59
N LEU A 25 -7.22 4.84 9.43
CA LEU A 25 -7.64 5.94 10.32
C LEU A 25 -9.16 6.16 10.29
N ARG A 26 -9.80 6.10 9.11
CA ARG A 26 -11.27 6.19 9.00
C ARG A 26 -11.95 5.04 9.75
N LEU A 27 -11.45 3.81 9.60
CA LEU A 27 -12.00 2.64 10.31
C LEU A 27 -11.88 2.81 11.82
N LEU A 28 -10.70 3.14 12.32
CA LEU A 28 -10.47 3.36 13.75
C LEU A 28 -11.42 4.42 14.34
N ARG A 29 -11.63 5.53 13.61
CA ARG A 29 -12.51 6.64 14.05
C ARG A 29 -14.00 6.29 14.08
N LYS A 30 -14.43 5.21 13.43
CA LYS A 30 -15.83 4.76 13.51
C LYS A 30 -16.21 4.30 14.92
N ARG A 31 -15.26 3.72 15.66
CA ARG A 31 -15.53 3.03 16.92
C ARG A 31 -14.63 3.44 18.08
N HIS A 32 -13.59 4.25 17.82
CA HIS A 32 -12.59 4.64 18.80
C HIS A 32 -12.34 6.14 18.82
N GLU A 33 -11.93 6.66 19.99
CA GLU A 33 -11.38 7.99 20.08
C GLU A 33 -9.92 7.96 19.62
N VAL A 34 -9.63 8.51 18.42
CA VAL A 34 -8.31 8.44 17.82
C VAL A 34 -7.59 9.79 17.92
N ILE A 35 -6.47 9.77 18.62
CA ILE A 35 -5.57 10.91 18.78
C ILE A 35 -4.44 10.72 17.77
N THR A 36 -4.44 11.52 16.71
CA THR A 36 -3.40 11.48 15.69
C THR A 36 -2.17 12.24 16.16
N PHE A 37 -1.03 11.60 16.13
CA PHE A 37 0.25 12.16 16.52
C PHE A 37 1.24 12.06 15.36
N PRO A 38 1.21 12.99 14.39
CA PRO A 38 2.21 13.03 13.32
C PRO A 38 3.54 13.52 13.89
N SER A 39 4.64 12.92 13.47
CA SER A 39 5.94 13.49 13.80
C SER A 39 6.15 14.79 13.00
N PRO A 40 6.38 15.93 13.70
CA PRO A 40 6.46 17.22 13.01
C PRO A 40 7.64 17.36 12.05
N ARG A 41 8.60 16.43 12.10
CA ARG A 41 9.88 16.51 11.39
C ARG A 41 10.14 15.34 10.45
N ASP A 42 9.14 14.55 10.11
CA ASP A 42 9.31 13.46 9.13
C ASP A 42 9.84 13.97 7.77
N ARG A 43 9.60 15.25 7.45
CA ARG A 43 10.17 15.93 6.28
C ARG A 43 11.70 15.90 6.21
N LEU A 44 12.40 15.90 7.36
CA LEU A 44 13.86 15.88 7.40
C LEU A 44 14.48 14.58 6.91
N ILE A 45 13.73 13.47 6.93
CA ILE A 45 14.20 12.15 6.48
C ILE A 45 14.25 12.07 4.96
N TYR A 46 13.29 12.70 4.31
CA TYR A 46 13.10 12.63 2.86
C TYR A 46 13.84 13.72 2.08
N ASP A 47 14.38 14.75 2.77
CA ASP A 47 15.23 15.76 2.16
C ASP A 47 16.62 15.20 1.84
N THR A 48 16.86 14.86 0.56
CA THR A 48 18.12 14.28 0.05
C THR A 48 19.24 15.30 -0.13
N SER A 49 18.99 16.60 0.07
CA SER A 49 19.93 17.68 -0.25
C SER A 49 21.05 17.92 0.77
N ARG A 50 20.97 17.34 2.00
CA ARG A 50 21.92 17.58 3.09
C ARG A 50 22.85 16.39 3.36
N ALA A 51 24.05 16.67 3.92
CA ALA A 51 25.07 15.68 4.25
C ALA A 51 24.54 14.57 5.18
N ARG A 52 24.92 13.31 4.94
CA ARG A 52 24.32 12.11 5.56
C ARG A 52 24.52 11.98 7.08
N ALA A 53 25.71 12.22 7.60
CA ALA A 53 26.04 11.95 9.01
C ALA A 53 25.25 12.83 10.03
N PRO A 54 25.16 14.16 9.88
CA PRO A 54 24.38 14.98 10.83
C PRO A 54 22.86 14.69 10.78
N ARG A 55 22.36 14.14 9.68
CA ARG A 55 20.94 13.77 9.53
C ARG A 55 20.54 12.63 10.45
N TYR A 56 21.35 11.57 10.57
CA TYR A 56 21.02 10.43 11.42
C TYR A 56 21.00 10.81 12.91
N ALA A 57 21.90 11.69 13.35
CA ALA A 57 21.89 12.21 14.71
C ALA A 57 20.65 13.07 14.99
N LEU A 58 20.33 13.99 14.09
CA LEU A 58 19.11 14.82 14.19
C LEU A 58 17.85 13.96 14.18
N TYR A 59 17.83 12.92 13.37
CA TYR A 59 16.73 11.98 13.29
C TYR A 59 16.54 11.22 14.60
N ALA A 60 17.63 10.70 15.21
CA ALA A 60 17.55 10.01 16.50
C ALA A 60 17.03 10.94 17.62
N VAL A 61 17.50 12.19 17.66
CA VAL A 61 17.01 13.20 18.61
C VAL A 61 15.52 13.49 18.38
N ASP A 62 15.11 13.63 17.13
CA ASP A 62 13.70 13.86 16.79
C ASP A 62 12.80 12.70 17.26
N ARG A 63 13.22 11.45 17.06
CA ARG A 63 12.48 10.27 17.55
C ARG A 63 12.38 10.23 19.07
N LEU A 64 13.43 10.61 19.80
CA LEU A 64 13.41 10.71 21.24
C LEU A 64 12.45 11.81 21.72
N LEU A 65 12.51 12.99 21.10
CA LEU A 65 11.60 14.10 21.42
C LEU A 65 10.14 13.72 21.11
N ALA A 66 9.89 13.05 19.98
CA ALA A 66 8.58 12.54 19.64
C ALA A 66 8.07 11.54 20.69
N ALA A 67 8.90 10.63 21.18
CA ALA A 67 8.53 9.70 22.24
C ALA A 67 8.15 10.43 23.53
N VAL A 68 8.94 11.44 23.96
CA VAL A 68 8.64 12.24 25.14
C VAL A 68 7.33 13.01 24.99
N GLN A 69 7.11 13.64 23.85
CA GLN A 69 5.86 14.35 23.55
C GLN A 69 4.66 13.39 23.50
N GLY A 70 4.81 12.23 22.88
CA GLY A 70 3.80 11.19 22.83
C GLY A 70 3.43 10.64 24.21
N VAL A 71 4.40 10.45 25.11
CA VAL A 71 4.13 10.08 26.52
C VAL A 71 3.36 11.15 27.24
N ARG A 72 3.74 12.42 27.10
CA ARG A 72 3.00 13.55 27.72
C ARG A 72 1.56 13.63 27.21
N LEU A 73 1.39 13.53 25.90
CA LEU A 73 0.07 13.52 25.26
C LEU A 73 -0.76 12.33 25.74
N GLY A 74 -0.18 11.13 25.71
CA GLY A 74 -0.87 9.91 26.10
C GLY A 74 -1.30 9.88 27.57
N ARG A 75 -0.49 10.46 28.50
CA ARG A 75 -0.90 10.65 29.89
C ARG A 75 -2.07 11.64 30.01
N LYS A 76 -2.00 12.76 29.28
CA LYS A 76 -3.05 13.78 29.31
C LYS A 76 -4.39 13.28 28.78
N THR A 77 -4.34 12.43 27.75
CA THR A 77 -5.52 11.92 27.04
C THR A 77 -5.94 10.52 27.48
N HIS A 78 -5.20 9.91 28.41
CA HIS A 78 -5.47 8.54 28.91
C HIS A 78 -5.61 7.53 27.80
N ILE A 79 -4.60 7.44 26.91
CA ILE A 79 -4.61 6.45 25.83
C ILE A 79 -4.54 5.04 26.39
N GLU A 80 -5.15 4.10 25.67
CA GLU A 80 -5.22 2.68 26.04
C GLU A 80 -4.47 1.78 25.06
N LEU A 81 -4.02 2.34 23.92
CA LEU A 81 -3.27 1.61 22.86
C LEU A 81 -2.46 2.58 22.01
N THR A 82 -1.29 2.15 21.55
CA THR A 82 -0.54 2.83 20.47
C THR A 82 -0.67 2.05 19.17
N PHE A 83 -1.05 2.72 18.09
CA PHE A 83 -1.15 2.17 16.74
C PHE A 83 -0.21 2.93 15.82
N CYS A 84 0.77 2.25 15.25
CA CYS A 84 1.86 2.87 14.52
C CYS A 84 2.05 2.22 13.17
N GLU A 85 2.25 3.05 12.16
CA GLU A 85 2.65 2.60 10.82
C GLU A 85 4.17 2.76 10.70
N THR A 86 4.79 2.23 9.73
CA THR A 86 6.24 2.20 9.46
C THR A 86 7.14 1.76 10.64
N PRO A 87 8.32 1.18 10.39
CA PRO A 87 9.21 0.72 11.46
C PRO A 87 9.67 1.84 12.41
N HIS A 88 9.88 3.04 11.86
CA HIS A 88 10.36 4.19 12.64
C HIS A 88 9.32 4.73 13.61
N HIS A 89 8.06 4.77 13.20
CA HIS A 89 6.94 5.15 14.07
C HIS A 89 6.63 4.06 15.08
N ALA A 90 6.74 2.79 14.68
CA ALA A 90 6.60 1.66 15.59
C ALA A 90 7.64 1.66 16.71
N LEU A 91 8.88 2.13 16.46
CA LEU A 91 9.88 2.31 17.50
C LEU A 91 9.44 3.37 18.54
N VAL A 92 8.94 4.51 18.07
CA VAL A 92 8.41 5.58 18.95
C VAL A 92 7.20 5.08 19.72
N GLY A 93 6.25 4.45 19.05
CA GLY A 93 5.05 3.90 19.68
C GLY A 93 5.35 2.81 20.71
N LEU A 94 6.34 1.95 20.44
CA LEU A 94 6.81 0.94 21.39
C LEU A 94 7.37 1.56 22.68
N TRP A 95 8.14 2.65 22.59
CA TRP A 95 8.62 3.35 23.76
C TRP A 95 7.49 4.01 24.54
N ILE A 96 6.56 4.69 23.86
CA ILE A 96 5.37 5.27 24.49
C ILE A 96 4.58 4.18 25.22
N SER A 97 4.29 3.08 24.57
CA SER A 97 3.51 1.96 25.10
C SER A 97 4.15 1.36 26.36
N ARG A 98 5.47 1.16 26.34
CA ARG A 98 6.21 0.61 27.50
C ARG A 98 6.19 1.54 28.70
N ILE A 99 6.32 2.86 28.49
CA ILE A 99 6.31 3.86 29.57
C ILE A 99 4.89 4.03 30.14
N LEU A 100 3.85 3.94 29.30
CA LEU A 100 2.47 4.10 29.74
C LEU A 100 1.80 2.80 30.18
N GLY A 101 2.42 1.65 29.94
CA GLY A 101 1.87 0.35 30.27
C GLY A 101 0.68 -0.07 29.39
N VAL A 102 0.59 0.45 28.15
CA VAL A 102 -0.48 0.12 27.19
C VAL A 102 0.03 -0.79 26.07
N PRO A 103 -0.83 -1.56 25.38
CA PRO A 103 -0.41 -2.37 24.24
C PRO A 103 0.04 -1.54 23.04
N SER A 104 0.86 -2.15 22.21
CA SER A 104 1.40 -1.55 20.98
C SER A 104 1.05 -2.39 19.74
N VAL A 105 0.51 -1.73 18.72
CA VAL A 105 0.26 -2.30 17.40
C VAL A 105 1.19 -1.66 16.39
N TRP A 106 1.84 -2.48 15.57
CA TRP A 106 2.58 -2.03 14.41
C TRP A 106 1.88 -2.52 13.14
N ASP A 107 1.37 -1.60 12.34
CA ASP A 107 0.82 -1.85 11.01
C ASP A 107 1.96 -1.72 9.97
N SER A 108 2.49 -2.85 9.53
CA SER A 108 3.58 -2.92 8.57
C SER A 108 3.03 -2.95 7.15
N HIS A 109 3.35 -1.92 6.36
CA HIS A 109 2.96 -1.83 4.94
C HIS A 109 3.82 -2.70 4.01
N GLY A 110 4.65 -3.58 4.57
CA GLY A 110 5.55 -4.49 3.88
C GLY A 110 6.88 -4.62 4.62
N ASN A 111 7.57 -5.74 4.41
CA ASN A 111 8.84 -6.01 5.05
C ASN A 111 9.94 -5.10 4.49
N ALA A 112 10.54 -4.24 5.34
CA ALA A 112 11.53 -3.25 4.92
C ALA A 112 12.80 -3.87 4.34
N ALA A 113 13.21 -5.05 4.82
CA ALA A 113 14.36 -5.76 4.28
C ALA A 113 14.09 -6.36 2.89
N VAL A 114 12.87 -6.84 2.65
CA VAL A 114 12.44 -7.33 1.33
C VAL A 114 12.35 -6.16 0.36
N ALA A 115 11.75 -5.05 0.77
CA ALA A 115 11.69 -3.82 -0.02
C ALA A 115 13.07 -3.26 -0.37
N ALA A 116 14.01 -3.28 0.56
CA ALA A 116 15.39 -2.85 0.33
C ALA A 116 16.13 -3.71 -0.72
N ARG A 117 15.91 -5.02 -0.68
CA ARG A 117 16.51 -5.95 -1.67
C ARG A 117 15.92 -5.73 -3.07
N SER A 118 14.58 -5.64 -3.16
CA SER A 118 13.89 -5.46 -4.46
C SER A 118 14.21 -4.11 -5.12
N THR A 119 14.55 -3.08 -4.33
CA THR A 119 14.93 -1.76 -4.83
C THR A 119 16.44 -1.55 -4.95
N GLY A 120 17.25 -2.62 -4.82
CA GLY A 120 18.71 -2.57 -5.01
C GLY A 120 19.47 -1.76 -3.95
N LYS A 121 18.89 -1.54 -2.75
CA LYS A 121 19.59 -0.85 -1.67
C LYS A 121 20.74 -1.70 -1.14
N GLY A 122 21.84 -1.04 -0.75
CA GLY A 122 23.09 -1.70 -0.35
C GLY A 122 22.92 -2.67 0.85
N ARG A 123 23.82 -3.67 0.95
CA ARG A 123 23.77 -4.75 1.96
C ARG A 123 23.69 -4.25 3.40
N VAL A 124 24.41 -3.16 3.74
CA VAL A 124 24.38 -2.58 5.08
C VAL A 124 23.01 -2.02 5.43
N TYR A 125 22.38 -1.28 4.50
CA TYR A 125 21.03 -0.77 4.70
C TYR A 125 20.03 -1.92 4.90
N THR A 126 20.09 -2.93 4.04
CA THR A 126 19.22 -4.11 4.15
C THR A 126 19.38 -4.85 5.47
N PHE A 127 20.62 -4.99 5.95
CA PHE A 127 20.91 -5.59 7.24
C PHE A 127 20.31 -4.77 8.40
N LEU A 128 20.52 -3.45 8.41
CA LEU A 128 19.96 -2.57 9.45
C LEU A 128 18.43 -2.55 9.44
N ALA A 129 17.81 -2.51 8.26
CA ALA A 129 16.37 -2.61 8.12
C ALA A 129 15.84 -3.94 8.68
N SER A 130 16.47 -5.06 8.31
CA SER A 130 16.13 -6.39 8.84
C SER A 130 16.28 -6.49 10.35
N ALA A 131 17.35 -5.91 10.90
CA ALA A 131 17.59 -5.90 12.34
C ALA A 131 16.51 -5.09 13.09
N LEU A 132 16.09 -3.94 12.53
CA LEU A 132 15.02 -3.12 13.09
C LEU A 132 13.66 -3.84 13.01
N ASP A 133 13.32 -4.40 11.86
CA ASP A 133 12.09 -5.17 11.67
C ASP A 133 11.99 -6.34 12.65
N ARG A 134 13.09 -7.10 12.78
CA ARG A 134 13.18 -8.21 13.76
C ARG A 134 13.06 -7.73 15.21
N PHE A 135 13.71 -6.62 15.55
CA PHE A 135 13.65 -6.05 16.89
C PHE A 135 12.24 -5.63 17.26
N LEU A 136 11.56 -4.89 16.37
CA LEU A 136 10.22 -4.38 16.58
C LEU A 136 9.20 -5.51 16.61
N GLY A 137 9.17 -6.36 15.58
CA GLY A 137 8.20 -7.44 15.46
C GLY A 137 8.19 -8.39 16.67
N ARG A 138 9.37 -8.61 17.28
CA ARG A 138 9.47 -9.44 18.50
C ARG A 138 9.05 -8.73 19.79
N ARG A 139 8.79 -7.42 19.76
CA ARG A 139 8.52 -6.61 20.96
C ARG A 139 7.17 -5.91 20.97
N VAL A 140 6.60 -5.62 19.83
CA VAL A 140 5.21 -5.11 19.77
C VAL A 140 4.24 -6.19 20.21
N ASP A 141 3.08 -5.77 20.73
CA ASP A 141 2.07 -6.71 21.20
C ASP A 141 1.27 -7.31 20.05
N ALA A 142 1.13 -6.57 18.92
CA ALA A 142 0.63 -7.09 17.66
C ALA A 142 1.36 -6.47 16.47
N LEU A 143 1.60 -7.29 15.44
CA LEU A 143 2.12 -6.87 14.14
C LEU A 143 1.11 -7.22 13.06
N ILE A 144 0.55 -6.19 12.43
CA ILE A 144 -0.32 -6.33 11.26
C ILE A 144 0.56 -6.36 10.01
N THR A 145 0.33 -7.32 9.14
CA THR A 145 0.98 -7.44 7.83
C THR A 145 -0.05 -7.36 6.71
N VAL A 146 0.36 -6.86 5.56
CA VAL A 146 -0.56 -6.67 4.42
C VAL A 146 -0.73 -7.93 3.58
N SER A 147 0.14 -8.92 3.75
CA SER A 147 0.04 -10.19 3.02
C SER A 147 0.51 -11.37 3.89
N LYS A 148 0.08 -12.58 3.51
CA LYS A 148 0.57 -13.81 4.13
C LYS A 148 2.08 -13.99 3.92
N ALA A 149 2.59 -13.62 2.75
CA ALA A 149 4.03 -13.68 2.46
C ALA A 149 4.85 -12.75 3.36
N ASP A 150 4.34 -11.56 3.69
CA ASP A 150 4.97 -10.68 4.68
C ASP A 150 4.93 -11.30 6.09
N ALA A 151 3.81 -11.91 6.48
CA ALA A 151 3.69 -12.59 7.77
C ALA A 151 4.72 -13.74 7.89
N GLU A 152 4.84 -14.60 6.88
CA GLU A 152 5.83 -15.67 6.80
C GLU A 152 7.27 -15.13 6.88
N ALA A 153 7.54 -13.98 6.23
CA ALA A 153 8.84 -13.33 6.32
C ALA A 153 9.16 -12.83 7.73
N TYR A 154 8.19 -12.29 8.46
CA TYR A 154 8.36 -11.88 9.85
C TYR A 154 8.47 -13.09 10.80
N GLU A 155 7.71 -14.15 10.57
CA GLU A 155 7.83 -15.42 11.31
C GLU A 155 9.24 -16.01 11.17
N ALA A 156 9.78 -16.03 9.95
CA ALA A 156 11.16 -16.45 9.70
C ALA A 156 12.23 -15.58 10.40
N MET A 157 11.88 -14.33 10.74
CA MET A 157 12.72 -13.46 11.58
C MET A 157 12.55 -13.74 13.08
N GLY A 158 11.66 -14.69 13.46
CA GLY A 158 11.40 -15.10 14.83
C GLY A 158 10.38 -14.21 15.55
N VAL A 159 9.48 -13.58 14.81
CA VAL A 159 8.28 -12.95 15.38
C VAL A 159 7.30 -14.06 15.76
N PRO A 160 6.74 -14.07 16.98
CA PRO A 160 5.79 -15.09 17.40
C PRO A 160 4.52 -15.08 16.54
N PRO A 161 4.04 -16.25 16.08
CA PRO A 161 2.85 -16.34 15.21
C PRO A 161 1.58 -15.75 15.83
N ASP A 162 1.42 -15.84 17.16
CA ASP A 162 0.28 -15.30 17.90
C ASP A 162 0.23 -13.76 17.89
N ARG A 163 1.32 -13.10 17.52
CA ARG A 163 1.39 -11.64 17.34
C ARG A 163 1.25 -11.19 15.89
N LEU A 164 1.24 -12.13 14.94
CA LEU A 164 1.12 -11.83 13.51
C LEU A 164 -0.34 -11.86 13.07
N HIS A 165 -0.79 -10.77 12.46
CA HIS A 165 -2.16 -10.62 11.96
C HIS A 165 -2.12 -10.15 10.51
N VAL A 166 -2.76 -10.91 9.62
CA VAL A 166 -2.82 -10.53 8.20
C VAL A 166 -4.10 -9.72 7.98
N ILE A 167 -3.94 -8.42 7.73
CA ILE A 167 -5.02 -7.51 7.36
C ILE A 167 -4.58 -6.81 6.06
N PRO A 168 -4.99 -7.30 4.90
CA PRO A 168 -4.52 -6.79 3.62
C PRO A 168 -4.95 -5.34 3.37
N THR A 169 -4.17 -4.63 2.55
CA THR A 169 -4.61 -3.36 2.00
C THR A 169 -5.80 -3.63 1.08
N SER A 170 -6.90 -2.97 1.35
CA SER A 170 -8.21 -3.21 0.76
C SER A 170 -8.79 -1.93 0.17
N VAL A 171 -9.85 -2.06 -0.57
CA VAL A 171 -10.63 -0.97 -1.16
C VAL A 171 -12.00 -0.90 -0.51
N ASN A 172 -12.64 0.26 -0.56
CA ASN A 172 -14.05 0.38 -0.21
C ASN A 172 -14.90 0.16 -1.46
N VAL A 173 -15.39 -1.06 -1.65
CA VAL A 173 -16.15 -1.44 -2.85
C VAL A 173 -17.41 -0.60 -3.01
N GLU A 174 -18.10 -0.25 -1.92
CA GLU A 174 -19.29 0.62 -1.98
C GLU A 174 -18.96 2.06 -2.45
N GLU A 175 -17.79 2.58 -2.04
CA GLU A 175 -17.31 3.89 -2.48
C GLU A 175 -16.99 3.85 -3.99
N VAL A 176 -16.29 2.81 -4.44
CA VAL A 176 -16.01 2.56 -5.86
C VAL A 176 -17.32 2.48 -6.69
N GLU A 177 -18.36 1.84 -6.17
CA GLU A 177 -19.66 1.76 -6.86
C GLU A 177 -20.40 3.09 -6.92
N ARG A 178 -20.36 3.87 -5.84
CA ARG A 178 -21.01 5.18 -5.77
C ARG A 178 -20.38 6.18 -6.74
N GLU A 179 -19.06 6.15 -6.88
CA GLU A 179 -18.30 6.96 -7.82
C GLU A 179 -18.52 6.54 -9.28
N ALA A 180 -19.05 5.33 -9.52
CA ALA A 180 -19.37 4.83 -10.86
C ALA A 180 -20.40 5.65 -11.63
N GLY A 181 -21.19 6.47 -10.96
CA GLY A 181 -22.23 7.31 -11.59
C GLY A 181 -21.69 8.53 -12.34
N GLN A 182 -20.40 8.85 -12.20
CA GLN A 182 -19.76 9.98 -12.89
C GLN A 182 -19.02 9.47 -14.14
N ALA A 183 -19.73 9.35 -15.25
CA ALA A 183 -19.14 8.91 -16.51
C ALA A 183 -18.07 9.92 -17.01
N VAL A 184 -16.81 9.50 -17.04
CA VAL A 184 -15.77 10.21 -17.78
C VAL A 184 -16.01 9.96 -19.27
N PRO A 185 -16.03 10.99 -20.13
CA PRO A 185 -16.21 10.79 -21.57
C PRO A 185 -15.17 9.82 -22.12
N ARG A 186 -15.61 8.72 -22.69
CA ARG A 186 -14.74 7.83 -23.47
C ARG A 186 -14.23 8.60 -24.68
N GLY A 187 -12.97 8.40 -25.05
CA GLY A 187 -12.44 8.84 -26.34
C GLY A 187 -13.28 8.32 -27.50
N THR A 188 -12.97 8.72 -28.71
CA THR A 188 -13.71 8.28 -29.91
C THR A 188 -13.83 6.75 -29.95
N GLU A 189 -15.02 6.22 -30.27
CA GLU A 189 -15.34 4.76 -30.32
C GLU A 189 -14.32 3.89 -31.10
N ALA A 190 -13.45 4.53 -31.89
CA ALA A 190 -12.47 3.85 -32.74
C ALA A 190 -11.14 3.53 -32.04
N ALA A 191 -10.80 4.15 -30.92
CA ALA A 191 -9.50 3.97 -30.25
C ALA A 191 -9.67 3.30 -28.89
N LYS A 192 -8.87 2.26 -28.61
CA LYS A 192 -8.81 1.60 -27.29
C LYS A 192 -8.15 2.51 -26.26
N THR A 193 -8.71 2.56 -25.06
CA THR A 193 -8.14 3.33 -23.94
C THR A 193 -7.47 2.40 -22.94
N LEU A 194 -6.18 2.56 -22.76
CA LEU A 194 -5.42 1.91 -21.69
C LEU A 194 -5.17 2.88 -20.55
N ILE A 195 -5.00 2.37 -19.34
CA ILE A 195 -4.63 3.18 -18.18
C ILE A 195 -3.45 2.61 -17.41
N PHE A 196 -2.56 3.50 -16.97
CA PHE A 196 -1.53 3.25 -15.95
C PHE A 196 -1.53 4.41 -14.95
N PHE A 197 -1.46 4.13 -13.65
CA PHE A 197 -1.54 5.19 -12.64
C PHE A 197 -0.69 4.91 -11.39
N GLY A 198 -0.37 5.97 -10.63
CA GLY A 198 0.34 5.92 -9.37
C GLY A 198 1.27 7.12 -9.15
N SER A 199 1.96 7.17 -8.01
CA SER A 199 3.00 8.19 -7.77
C SER A 199 4.29 7.84 -8.48
N TYR A 200 4.85 8.79 -9.23
CA TYR A 200 6.09 8.60 -9.99
C TYR A 200 7.35 8.89 -9.16
N LYS A 201 7.23 9.29 -7.90
CA LYS A 201 8.31 9.22 -6.91
C LYS A 201 8.65 7.78 -6.53
N TYR A 202 7.70 6.87 -6.68
CA TYR A 202 7.95 5.44 -6.49
C TYR A 202 8.65 4.87 -7.73
N THR A 203 9.91 4.51 -7.57
CA THR A 203 10.78 4.04 -8.67
C THR A 203 10.14 2.96 -9.56
N PRO A 204 9.48 1.91 -9.04
CA PRO A 204 8.83 0.92 -9.88
C PRO A 204 7.74 1.49 -10.82
N ASN A 205 7.02 2.53 -10.39
CA ASN A 205 6.06 3.21 -11.28
C ASN A 205 6.75 3.97 -12.41
N LEU A 206 7.87 4.62 -12.11
CA LEU A 206 8.66 5.32 -13.12
C LEU A 206 9.29 4.35 -14.13
N GLU A 207 9.77 3.21 -13.66
CA GLU A 207 10.29 2.13 -14.52
C GLU A 207 9.17 1.56 -15.41
N ALA A 208 7.98 1.35 -14.86
CA ALA A 208 6.82 0.90 -15.60
C ALA A 208 6.40 1.90 -16.69
N LEU A 209 6.39 3.21 -16.38
CA LEU A 209 6.09 4.25 -17.37
C LEU A 209 7.12 4.25 -18.51
N ARG A 210 8.42 4.13 -18.19
CA ARG A 210 9.47 4.01 -19.21
C ARG A 210 9.27 2.78 -20.10
N PHE A 211 8.91 1.65 -19.49
CA PHE A 211 8.60 0.43 -20.22
C PHE A 211 7.38 0.60 -21.14
N ILE A 212 6.30 1.22 -20.64
CA ILE A 212 5.10 1.52 -21.44
C ILE A 212 5.47 2.38 -22.66
N SER A 213 6.26 3.45 -22.43
CA SER A 213 6.64 4.37 -23.50
C SER A 213 7.62 3.76 -24.51
N ALA A 214 8.63 3.01 -24.03
CA ALA A 214 9.70 2.53 -24.90
C ALA A 214 9.42 1.17 -25.56
N ARG A 215 8.50 0.38 -25.01
CA ARG A 215 8.27 -0.98 -25.47
C ARG A 215 6.81 -1.31 -25.77
N LEU A 216 5.88 -1.01 -24.86
CA LEU A 216 4.47 -1.35 -25.04
C LEU A 216 3.83 -0.52 -26.16
N ALA A 217 3.91 0.80 -26.10
CA ALA A 217 3.26 1.68 -27.05
C ALA A 217 3.77 1.48 -28.50
N PRO A 218 5.10 1.42 -28.75
CA PRO A 218 5.60 1.11 -30.11
C PRO A 218 5.21 -0.30 -30.60
N TYR A 219 5.09 -1.28 -29.71
CA TYR A 219 4.63 -2.61 -30.08
C TYR A 219 3.17 -2.59 -30.56
N LEU A 220 2.28 -1.92 -29.81
CA LEU A 220 0.87 -1.81 -30.18
C LEU A 220 0.67 -1.06 -31.50
N GLU A 221 1.45 0.00 -31.71
CA GLU A 221 1.47 0.73 -32.99
C GLU A 221 1.89 -0.17 -34.15
N LYS A 222 2.96 -0.96 -33.99
CA LYS A 222 3.44 -1.94 -34.98
C LYS A 222 2.40 -3.01 -35.29
N GLU A 223 1.63 -3.43 -34.29
CA GLU A 223 0.53 -4.40 -34.41
C GLU A 223 -0.75 -3.78 -35.02
N GLY A 224 -0.74 -2.50 -35.39
CA GLY A 224 -1.88 -1.77 -35.94
C GLY A 224 -3.02 -1.52 -34.94
N ILE A 225 -2.74 -1.61 -33.62
CA ILE A 225 -3.75 -1.36 -32.57
C ILE A 225 -3.76 0.12 -32.27
N VAL A 226 -4.83 0.81 -32.68
CA VAL A 226 -5.05 2.23 -32.36
C VAL A 226 -5.48 2.34 -30.91
N CYS A 227 -4.63 2.94 -30.08
CA CYS A 227 -4.93 3.12 -28.68
C CYS A 227 -4.39 4.44 -28.13
N GLN A 228 -5.03 4.90 -27.03
CA GLN A 228 -4.57 5.97 -26.18
C GLN A 228 -4.20 5.37 -24.81
N ILE A 229 -3.06 5.77 -24.25
CA ILE A 229 -2.59 5.29 -22.95
C ILE A 229 -2.64 6.46 -21.97
N LEU A 230 -3.63 6.46 -21.08
CA LEU A 230 -3.79 7.45 -20.02
C LEU A 230 -2.78 7.17 -18.90
N VAL A 231 -2.03 8.19 -18.52
CA VAL A 231 -1.04 8.12 -17.44
C VAL A 231 -1.44 9.09 -16.35
N ALA A 232 -1.98 8.54 -15.23
CA ALA A 232 -2.48 9.34 -14.12
C ALA A 232 -1.56 9.26 -12.90
N GLY A 233 -1.56 10.32 -12.08
CA GLY A 233 -0.87 10.35 -10.80
C GLY A 233 -0.03 11.58 -10.58
N ARG A 234 0.64 11.60 -9.40
CA ARG A 234 1.46 12.73 -8.96
C ARG A 234 2.91 12.57 -9.38
N ASP A 235 3.61 13.70 -9.43
CA ASP A 235 5.06 13.76 -9.62
C ASP A 235 5.56 13.15 -10.93
N LEU A 236 4.75 13.26 -11.98
CA LEU A 236 5.16 12.82 -13.31
C LEU A 236 6.38 13.64 -13.76
N PRO A 237 7.52 13.01 -14.04
CA PRO A 237 8.70 13.73 -14.49
C PRO A 237 8.51 14.25 -15.91
N ARG A 238 9.18 15.36 -16.24
CA ARG A 238 9.32 15.81 -17.64
C ARG A 238 10.21 14.81 -18.37
N MET A 239 9.63 14.10 -19.32
CA MET A 239 10.34 13.14 -20.16
C MET A 239 9.61 12.99 -21.49
N ASP A 240 10.35 12.60 -22.51
CA ASP A 240 9.75 12.29 -23.80
C ASP A 240 8.98 10.99 -23.71
N LEU A 241 7.70 11.07 -24.00
CA LEU A 241 6.78 9.92 -24.00
C LEU A 241 6.34 9.62 -25.44
N HIS A 242 5.99 8.37 -25.68
CA HIS A 242 5.42 7.96 -26.96
C HIS A 242 4.14 8.77 -27.26
N PRO A 243 3.86 9.18 -28.53
CA PRO A 243 2.71 10.02 -28.88
C PRO A 243 1.34 9.48 -28.45
N SER A 244 1.19 8.17 -28.33
CA SER A 244 -0.07 7.56 -27.85
C SER A 244 -0.27 7.70 -26.33
N ILE A 245 0.73 8.19 -25.58
CA ILE A 245 0.63 8.38 -24.13
C ILE A 245 0.14 9.78 -23.81
N GLN A 246 -0.96 9.85 -23.06
CA GLN A 246 -1.53 11.09 -22.56
C GLN A 246 -1.34 11.20 -21.05
N PRO A 247 -0.47 12.08 -20.56
CA PRO A 247 -0.41 12.45 -19.16
C PRO A 247 -1.67 13.20 -18.74
N VAL A 248 -2.40 12.66 -17.75
CA VAL A 248 -3.61 13.32 -17.20
C VAL A 248 -3.37 13.95 -15.83
N GLY A 249 -2.19 13.72 -15.24
CA GLY A 249 -1.83 14.27 -13.94
C GLY A 249 -2.57 13.62 -12.77
N PHE A 250 -2.69 14.34 -11.67
CA PHE A 250 -3.45 13.90 -10.51
C PHE A 250 -4.96 13.97 -10.79
N VAL A 251 -5.66 12.89 -10.46
CA VAL A 251 -7.11 12.75 -10.62
C VAL A 251 -7.72 12.49 -9.25
N GLU A 252 -8.74 13.26 -8.87
CA GLU A 252 -9.44 13.08 -7.60
C GLU A 252 -10.21 11.76 -7.57
N ASP A 253 -11.01 11.51 -8.62
CA ASP A 253 -11.76 10.27 -8.80
C ASP A 253 -11.01 9.34 -9.75
N ILE A 254 -10.08 8.60 -9.18
CA ILE A 254 -9.27 7.64 -9.95
C ILE A 254 -10.10 6.43 -10.38
N HIS A 255 -11.12 6.03 -9.61
CA HIS A 255 -11.95 4.88 -9.93
C HIS A 255 -12.82 5.13 -11.17
N ALA A 256 -13.36 6.35 -11.32
CA ALA A 256 -14.08 6.72 -12.54
C ALA A 256 -13.15 6.66 -13.77
N LEU A 257 -11.91 7.16 -13.65
CA LEU A 257 -10.94 7.09 -14.73
C LEU A 257 -10.55 5.65 -15.08
N ILE A 258 -10.30 4.78 -14.09
CA ILE A 258 -10.00 3.36 -14.32
C ILE A 258 -11.14 2.68 -15.05
N ARG A 259 -12.39 2.93 -14.64
CA ARG A 259 -13.60 2.34 -15.23
C ARG A 259 -13.82 2.80 -16.67
N SER A 260 -13.37 4.00 -17.03
CA SER A 260 -13.49 4.50 -18.40
C SER A 260 -12.52 3.83 -19.38
N ALA A 261 -11.50 3.13 -18.89
CA ALA A 261 -10.52 2.46 -19.71
C ALA A 261 -10.98 1.04 -20.13
N ASP A 262 -10.56 0.60 -21.31
CA ASP A 262 -10.77 -0.76 -21.80
C ASP A 262 -9.85 -1.75 -21.10
N LEU A 263 -8.66 -1.29 -20.64
CA LEU A 263 -7.63 -2.15 -20.05
C LEU A 263 -6.70 -1.35 -19.12
N CYS A 264 -6.49 -1.86 -17.92
CA CYS A 264 -5.39 -1.41 -17.06
C CYS A 264 -4.14 -2.24 -17.32
N VAL A 265 -2.98 -1.58 -17.38
CA VAL A 265 -1.69 -2.24 -17.57
C VAL A 265 -0.77 -1.98 -16.39
N VAL A 266 -0.20 -3.05 -15.80
CA VAL A 266 0.67 -2.96 -14.60
C VAL A 266 1.99 -3.71 -14.85
N PRO A 267 2.91 -3.16 -15.67
CA PRO A 267 4.21 -3.75 -15.96
C PRO A 267 5.24 -3.43 -14.84
N ILE A 268 4.92 -3.81 -13.59
CA ILE A 268 5.78 -3.58 -12.41
C ILE A 268 6.64 -4.83 -12.19
N TRP A 269 7.95 -4.72 -12.44
CA TRP A 269 8.89 -5.83 -12.35
C TRP A 269 9.70 -5.84 -11.05
N SER A 270 9.59 -4.79 -10.24
CA SER A 270 10.26 -4.64 -8.94
C SER A 270 9.28 -4.10 -7.90
N GLY A 271 9.57 -4.27 -6.62
CA GLY A 271 8.71 -3.82 -5.53
C GLY A 271 8.19 -4.98 -4.68
N VAL A 272 7.42 -4.65 -3.65
CA VAL A 272 6.86 -5.59 -2.67
C VAL A 272 5.51 -5.10 -2.16
N GLY A 273 4.76 -5.99 -1.48
CA GLY A 273 3.48 -5.69 -0.88
C GLY A 273 2.33 -5.68 -1.88
N ILE A 274 1.16 -5.29 -1.39
CA ILE A 274 -0.04 -5.15 -2.23
C ILE A 274 0.06 -3.85 -3.03
N LEU A 275 -0.02 -3.97 -4.34
CA LEU A 275 -0.16 -2.82 -5.22
C LEU A 275 -1.64 -2.36 -5.20
N THR A 276 -1.92 -1.22 -4.57
CA THR A 276 -3.29 -0.67 -4.48
C THR A 276 -3.94 -0.55 -5.83
N LYS A 277 -3.20 -0.12 -6.85
CA LYS A 277 -3.69 -0.03 -8.24
C LYS A 277 -4.25 -1.35 -8.80
N VAL A 278 -3.74 -2.51 -8.34
CA VAL A 278 -4.29 -3.81 -8.74
C VAL A 278 -5.65 -4.02 -8.08
N VAL A 279 -5.74 -3.77 -6.76
CA VAL A 279 -6.98 -3.90 -6.01
C VAL A 279 -8.04 -2.93 -6.54
N ASP A 280 -7.67 -1.66 -6.78
CA ASP A 280 -8.58 -0.63 -7.32
C ASP A 280 -9.09 -1.03 -8.71
N THR A 281 -8.19 -1.49 -9.60
CA THR A 281 -8.59 -1.95 -10.95
C THR A 281 -9.53 -3.14 -10.89
N MET A 282 -9.23 -4.13 -10.04
CA MET A 282 -10.11 -5.29 -9.86
C MET A 282 -11.47 -4.88 -9.28
N ALA A 283 -11.49 -3.94 -8.33
CA ALA A 283 -12.72 -3.42 -7.72
C ALA A 283 -13.61 -2.67 -8.71
N THR A 284 -13.03 -1.95 -9.68
CA THR A 284 -13.80 -1.28 -10.73
C THR A 284 -14.37 -2.23 -11.78
N GLY A 285 -13.93 -3.49 -11.80
CA GLY A 285 -14.27 -4.44 -12.86
C GLY A 285 -13.61 -4.12 -14.20
N THR A 286 -12.51 -3.35 -14.19
CA THR A 286 -11.74 -3.06 -15.40
C THR A 286 -10.76 -4.21 -15.69
N PRO A 287 -10.67 -4.69 -16.93
CA PRO A 287 -9.72 -5.72 -17.31
C PRO A 287 -8.27 -5.34 -16.97
N LEU A 288 -7.44 -6.33 -16.62
CA LEU A 288 -6.08 -6.11 -16.12
C LEU A 288 -5.08 -7.05 -16.80
N VAL A 289 -3.98 -6.46 -17.31
CA VAL A 289 -2.75 -7.18 -17.68
C VAL A 289 -1.64 -6.71 -16.74
N MET A 290 -0.98 -7.66 -16.08
CA MET A 290 0.04 -7.34 -15.09
C MET A 290 1.26 -8.25 -15.19
N SER A 291 2.38 -7.84 -14.64
CA SER A 291 3.57 -8.66 -14.51
C SER A 291 3.45 -9.67 -13.37
N ARG A 292 4.17 -10.79 -13.45
CA ARG A 292 4.20 -11.80 -12.37
C ARG A 292 4.62 -11.24 -11.02
N PRO A 293 5.66 -10.37 -10.89
CA PRO A 293 5.99 -9.78 -9.59
C PRO A 293 4.85 -8.93 -8.99
N ALA A 294 4.01 -8.31 -9.82
CA ALA A 294 2.89 -7.51 -9.34
C ALA A 294 1.77 -8.34 -8.65
N THR A 295 1.76 -9.68 -8.81
CA THR A 295 0.80 -10.57 -8.12
C THR A 295 1.21 -10.92 -6.69
N MET A 296 2.44 -10.64 -6.28
CA MET A 296 3.01 -11.16 -5.02
C MET A 296 2.22 -10.76 -3.77
N GLY A 297 1.59 -9.58 -3.78
CA GLY A 297 0.76 -9.12 -2.67
C GLY A 297 -0.65 -9.73 -2.63
N ILE A 298 -1.10 -10.36 -3.72
CA ILE A 298 -2.44 -10.95 -3.88
C ILE A 298 -2.26 -12.37 -4.44
N PRO A 299 -1.87 -13.34 -3.60
CA PRO A 299 -1.51 -14.70 -4.04
C PRO A 299 -2.67 -15.46 -4.67
N GLU A 300 -3.91 -15.02 -4.45
CA GLU A 300 -5.11 -15.61 -5.05
C GLU A 300 -5.27 -15.28 -6.54
N ILE A 301 -4.50 -14.32 -7.08
CA ILE A 301 -4.55 -14.01 -8.52
C ILE A 301 -4.02 -15.19 -9.33
N GLN A 302 -4.88 -15.71 -10.18
CA GLN A 302 -4.57 -16.77 -11.14
C GLN A 302 -4.58 -16.18 -12.56
N ASP A 303 -3.54 -16.53 -13.32
CA ASP A 303 -3.42 -16.13 -14.74
C ASP A 303 -4.57 -16.69 -15.56
N GLY A 304 -5.16 -15.86 -16.41
CA GLY A 304 -6.30 -16.21 -17.24
C GLY A 304 -7.65 -16.31 -16.49
N VAL A 305 -7.66 -16.13 -15.15
CA VAL A 305 -8.88 -16.17 -14.32
C VAL A 305 -9.21 -14.79 -13.74
N HIS A 306 -8.23 -14.11 -13.15
CA HIS A 306 -8.43 -12.81 -12.50
C HIS A 306 -7.68 -11.67 -13.21
N ALA A 307 -6.65 -12.01 -13.98
CA ALA A 307 -5.86 -11.12 -14.80
C ALA A 307 -5.12 -11.91 -15.87
N LEU A 308 -4.59 -11.27 -16.89
CA LEU A 308 -3.52 -11.87 -17.69
C LEU A 308 -2.16 -11.51 -17.06
N VAL A 309 -1.30 -12.51 -16.84
CA VAL A 309 -0.07 -12.35 -16.08
C VAL A 309 1.16 -12.65 -16.92
N ALA A 310 1.90 -11.61 -17.27
CA ALA A 310 3.15 -11.74 -18.00
C ALA A 310 4.28 -12.29 -17.11
N THR A 311 4.97 -13.33 -17.57
CA THR A 311 6.10 -13.94 -16.86
C THR A 311 7.43 -13.26 -17.18
N SER A 312 7.51 -12.50 -18.27
CA SER A 312 8.69 -11.73 -18.68
C SER A 312 8.30 -10.40 -19.33
N PRO A 313 9.22 -9.39 -19.34
CA PRO A 313 8.98 -8.13 -20.03
C PRO A 313 8.68 -8.28 -21.52
N ASP A 314 9.25 -9.27 -22.19
CA ASP A 314 9.05 -9.47 -23.63
C ASP A 314 7.64 -9.97 -23.96
N ARG A 315 7.05 -10.78 -23.08
CA ARG A 315 5.68 -11.29 -23.24
C ARG A 315 4.59 -10.28 -22.89
N PHE A 316 4.92 -9.21 -22.18
CA PHE A 316 3.92 -8.25 -21.71
C PHE A 316 3.18 -7.53 -22.85
N PRO A 317 3.86 -6.96 -23.86
CA PRO A 317 3.18 -6.29 -24.97
C PRO A 317 2.28 -7.23 -25.79
N GLU A 318 2.69 -8.47 -25.99
CA GLU A 318 1.90 -9.49 -26.69
C GLU A 318 0.59 -9.79 -25.95
N LEU A 319 0.66 -9.99 -24.62
CA LEU A 319 -0.53 -10.23 -23.79
C LEU A 319 -1.48 -9.03 -23.77
N VAL A 320 -0.96 -7.79 -23.81
CA VAL A 320 -1.79 -6.58 -23.93
C VAL A 320 -2.51 -6.56 -25.29
N ALA A 321 -1.81 -6.87 -26.38
CA ALA A 321 -2.43 -6.96 -27.70
C ALA A 321 -3.51 -8.03 -27.75
N ASP A 322 -3.25 -9.22 -27.19
CA ASP A 322 -4.21 -10.31 -27.11
C ASP A 322 -5.44 -9.92 -26.27
N ALA A 323 -5.25 -9.22 -25.14
CA ALA A 323 -6.32 -8.72 -24.31
C ALA A 323 -7.23 -7.75 -25.08
N LEU A 324 -6.65 -6.82 -25.85
CA LEU A 324 -7.42 -5.83 -26.64
C LEU A 324 -8.18 -6.45 -27.80
N ARG A 325 -7.70 -7.58 -28.33
CA ARG A 325 -8.38 -8.35 -29.41
C ARG A 325 -9.49 -9.26 -28.88
N ASN A 326 -9.52 -9.55 -27.57
CA ASN A 326 -10.46 -10.50 -26.96
C ASN A 326 -11.27 -9.85 -25.80
N PRO A 327 -12.05 -8.79 -26.05
CA PRO A 327 -12.73 -8.03 -25.01
C PRO A 327 -13.72 -8.86 -24.19
N GLU A 328 -14.45 -9.79 -24.77
CA GLU A 328 -15.42 -10.65 -24.08
C GLU A 328 -14.73 -11.51 -23.01
N LYS A 329 -13.63 -12.18 -23.35
CA LYS A 329 -12.83 -12.95 -22.41
C LYS A 329 -12.27 -12.05 -21.29
N MET A 330 -11.86 -10.84 -21.63
CA MET A 330 -11.33 -9.89 -20.64
C MET A 330 -12.40 -9.39 -19.69
N HIS A 331 -13.65 -9.24 -20.13
CA HIS A 331 -14.78 -8.90 -19.26
C HIS A 331 -15.10 -10.04 -18.27
N GLU A 332 -15.05 -11.29 -18.71
CA GLU A 332 -15.21 -12.45 -17.82
C GLU A 332 -14.13 -12.48 -16.74
N ILE A 333 -12.86 -12.31 -17.13
CA ILE A 333 -11.70 -12.23 -16.23
C ILE A 333 -11.87 -11.07 -15.23
N ALA A 334 -12.28 -9.89 -15.67
CA ALA A 334 -12.52 -8.74 -14.82
C ALA A 334 -13.66 -8.98 -13.82
N GLY A 335 -14.71 -9.67 -14.23
CA GLY A 335 -15.81 -10.08 -13.34
C GLY A 335 -15.33 -11.04 -12.23
N ASN A 336 -14.44 -11.99 -12.57
CA ASN A 336 -13.82 -12.89 -11.60
C ASN A 336 -12.92 -12.10 -10.62
N ALA A 337 -12.10 -11.18 -11.16
CA ALA A 337 -11.22 -10.32 -10.36
C ALA A 337 -12.01 -9.48 -9.35
N ARG A 338 -13.13 -8.88 -9.78
CA ARG A 338 -14.00 -8.11 -8.89
C ARG A 338 -14.57 -8.97 -7.77
N ARG A 339 -15.08 -10.19 -8.06
CA ARG A 339 -15.57 -11.11 -7.04
C ARG A 339 -14.50 -11.49 -6.01
N LEU A 340 -13.25 -11.63 -6.45
CA LEU A 340 -12.13 -11.87 -5.52
C LEU A 340 -11.92 -10.68 -4.57
N VAL A 341 -11.96 -9.45 -5.08
CA VAL A 341 -11.83 -8.25 -4.24
C VAL A 341 -12.98 -8.13 -3.26
N GLU A 342 -14.21 -8.29 -3.70
CA GLU A 342 -15.41 -8.26 -2.85
C GLU A 342 -15.34 -9.30 -1.71
N ALA A 343 -14.80 -10.47 -1.99
CA ALA A 343 -14.71 -11.56 -1.02
C ALA A 343 -13.53 -11.43 -0.04
N ARG A 344 -12.43 -10.71 -0.41
CA ARG A 344 -11.19 -10.76 0.37
C ARG A 344 -10.48 -9.43 0.57
N TYR A 345 -10.71 -8.44 -0.29
CA TYR A 345 -9.98 -7.17 -0.31
C TYR A 345 -10.93 -5.97 -0.19
N ASP A 346 -12.07 -6.14 0.46
CA ASP A 346 -12.98 -5.08 0.86
C ASP A 346 -12.74 -4.72 2.34
N TRP A 347 -12.66 -3.42 2.64
CA TRP A 347 -12.52 -2.95 4.03
C TRP A 347 -13.64 -3.45 4.94
N ARG A 348 -14.84 -3.74 4.43
CA ARG A 348 -15.95 -4.35 5.20
C ARG A 348 -15.59 -5.74 5.74
N ILE A 349 -14.73 -6.47 5.05
CA ILE A 349 -14.23 -7.78 5.50
C ILE A 349 -13.10 -7.61 6.51
N GLN A 350 -12.27 -6.56 6.37
CA GLN A 350 -11.10 -6.33 7.22
C GLN A 350 -11.44 -5.60 8.53
N GLU A 351 -12.47 -4.75 8.53
CA GLU A 351 -12.88 -3.98 9.70
C GLU A 351 -13.16 -4.87 10.94
N PRO A 352 -13.95 -5.95 10.84
CA PRO A 352 -14.18 -6.85 11.98
C PRO A 352 -12.91 -7.51 12.50
N LEU A 353 -11.97 -7.86 11.63
CA LEU A 353 -10.68 -8.47 12.03
C LEU A 353 -9.82 -7.48 12.81
N LEU A 354 -9.78 -6.22 12.35
CA LEU A 354 -9.07 -5.15 13.04
C LEU A 354 -9.69 -4.89 14.41
N GLU A 355 -11.02 -4.79 14.51
CA GLU A 355 -11.75 -4.54 15.75
C GLU A 355 -11.58 -5.67 16.77
N ASP A 356 -11.63 -6.92 16.32
CA ASP A 356 -11.39 -8.09 17.18
C ASP A 356 -9.98 -8.06 17.78
N LEU A 357 -8.99 -7.75 16.97
CA LEU A 357 -7.60 -7.58 17.42
C LEU A 357 -7.50 -6.49 18.49
N LEU A 358 -8.03 -5.30 18.22
CA LEU A 358 -7.95 -4.16 19.16
C LEU A 358 -8.68 -4.45 20.46
N THR A 359 -9.84 -5.09 20.38
CA THR A 359 -10.63 -5.51 21.57
C THR A 359 -9.83 -6.50 22.41
N LYS A 360 -9.22 -7.52 21.81
CA LYS A 360 -8.38 -8.50 22.53
C LYS A 360 -7.21 -7.85 23.26
N LEU A 361 -6.55 -6.90 22.60
CA LEU A 361 -5.41 -6.20 23.18
C LEU A 361 -5.80 -5.29 24.36
N THR A 362 -6.92 -4.59 24.25
CA THR A 362 -7.36 -3.65 25.31
C THR A 362 -8.02 -4.36 26.49
N THR A 363 -8.79 -5.44 26.26
CA THR A 363 -9.39 -6.24 27.34
C THR A 363 -8.40 -7.16 28.03
N GLY A 364 -7.47 -7.77 27.28
CA GLY A 364 -6.44 -8.67 27.83
C GLY A 364 -5.36 -7.96 28.64
N ALA A 365 -5.10 -6.69 28.38
CA ALA A 365 -4.12 -5.88 29.13
C ALA A 365 -4.55 -5.62 30.58
N GLY A 366 -5.86 -5.68 30.89
CA GLY A 366 -6.39 -5.52 32.26
C GLY A 366 -6.17 -6.75 33.18
N GLY A 367 -5.88 -7.93 32.60
CA GLY A 367 -5.81 -9.18 33.36
C GLY A 367 -4.41 -9.67 33.75
N SER A 368 -3.35 -9.28 33.04
CA SER A 368 -2.03 -9.94 33.21
C SER A 368 -0.90 -9.08 33.82
N ARG A 369 -1.10 -7.79 34.02
CA ARG A 369 -0.03 -6.88 34.52
C ARG A 369 -0.08 -6.57 36.02
N HIS A 370 -1.01 -7.20 36.78
CA HIS A 370 -1.06 -7.08 38.25
C HIS A 370 -0.38 -8.22 39.03
N ARG A 371 0.34 -9.13 38.37
CA ARG A 371 1.12 -10.18 39.04
C ARG A 371 2.59 -10.12 38.63
N GLY A 372 3.36 -9.32 39.30
CA GLY A 372 4.81 -9.22 39.17
C GLY A 372 5.32 -8.00 39.92
N GLY A 373 5.16 -8.06 41.27
CA GLY A 373 5.88 -7.18 42.17
C GLY A 373 7.29 -7.70 42.40
#